data_ec4ff3eee93276080ba3cd58758440e9
#
_entry.id   ec4ff3eee93276080ba3cd58758440e9
#
_cell.length_a   1.000
_cell.length_b   1.000
_cell.length_c   1.000
_cell.angle_alpha   90.00
_cell.angle_beta   90.00
_cell.angle_gamma   90.00
#
_symmetry.space_group_name_H-M   'P 1'
#
loop_
_entity.id
_entity.type
_entity.pdbx_description
1 polymer ?
#
loop_
_entity_poly.entity_id
_entity_poly.type
_entity_poly.pdbx_seq_one_letter_code
_entity_poly.pdbx_strand_id
1 'polypeptide(L)'
;MLFRSVLSAAWPARAPVLGADGSLLSSPQAFAESGSLSLLTGSVVPVTAARARALGALYQAGDQIGQGGIEQAYQDQLAGRPAETIRIEGPGNRLDAAAARFAAQAGTPVRTSIEMRDQLAASKAVQSASTTKPVDIVAIQPSTGRVLAVVERPGGFDRALQGEFPPGSTFKVVTASALAKAGMRPSSPVQCPSQVTLGGTTFHNDNSEQYGSTSLQTAFAVSCNSTFAMLAAQRLDGPALASMASTFGFNAQPALGIPAALGQFTTPHQTVDLAADAFGRGTDLVDPLSQATVAAAIEDGTWRPPQLVTSPAPRQTATPRALGPPILDTLRPMMRAVVTSGTAAGVGFPAGTYGKTGTAEYGSGPNPPSHAWFIGYQGDLAFAVLVEGGGTGASSAGPIASAFLRKL
;
A
#
# COMPACT_ATOMS: atom_id res chain seq x y z
N MET A 1 -49.69 -39.28 5.39
CA MET A 1 -48.88 -38.98 4.18
C MET A 1 -48.08 -37.73 4.48
N LEU A 2 -46.73 -37.79 4.49
CA LEU A 2 -45.88 -36.64 4.69
C LEU A 2 -45.35 -36.18 3.35
N PHE A 3 -45.75 -34.98 2.92
CA PHE A 3 -45.12 -34.26 1.81
C PHE A 3 -43.93 -33.47 2.35
N ARG A 4 -42.86 -33.36 1.57
CA ARG A 4 -41.72 -32.50 1.88
C ARG A 4 -41.49 -31.51 0.72
N SER A 5 -41.09 -30.32 1.06
CA SER A 5 -40.57 -29.36 0.08
C SER A 5 -39.08 -29.60 -0.14
N VAL A 6 -38.68 -29.65 -1.40
CA VAL A 6 -37.27 -29.74 -1.82
C VAL A 6 -36.91 -28.52 -2.61
N LEU A 7 -35.89 -27.80 -2.17
CA LEU A 7 -35.33 -26.67 -2.87
C LEU A 7 -34.14 -27.11 -3.72
N SER A 8 -34.12 -26.73 -4.98
CA SER A 8 -32.94 -26.86 -5.84
C SER A 8 -32.55 -25.48 -6.35
N ALA A 9 -31.25 -25.18 -6.31
CA ALA A 9 -30.68 -23.92 -6.78
C ALA A 9 -29.70 -24.20 -7.94
N ALA A 10 -29.66 -23.29 -8.92
CA ALA A 10 -28.70 -23.36 -10.03
C ALA A 10 -28.11 -21.96 -10.24
N TRP A 11 -26.82 -21.81 -9.94
CA TRP A 11 -26.12 -20.53 -10.02
C TRP A 11 -25.87 -20.14 -11.48
N PRO A 12 -26.01 -18.85 -11.85
CA PRO A 12 -25.58 -18.35 -13.15
C PRO A 12 -24.05 -18.38 -13.26
N ALA A 13 -23.54 -18.09 -14.45
CA ALA A 13 -22.09 -17.87 -14.61
C ALA A 13 -21.64 -16.69 -13.73
N ARG A 14 -20.55 -16.90 -13.00
CA ARG A 14 -19.97 -15.89 -12.13
C ARG A 14 -19.44 -14.71 -12.94
N ALA A 15 -19.73 -13.48 -12.52
CA ALA A 15 -19.21 -12.28 -13.14
C ALA A 15 -17.72 -12.10 -12.80
N PRO A 16 -16.93 -11.47 -13.68
CA PRO A 16 -15.47 -11.33 -13.50
C PRO A 16 -15.07 -10.15 -12.60
N VAL A 17 -13.85 -10.23 -12.06
CA VAL A 17 -13.10 -9.09 -11.53
C VAL A 17 -12.24 -8.52 -12.65
N LEU A 18 -12.38 -7.23 -12.93
CA LEU A 18 -11.78 -6.53 -14.06
C LEU A 18 -10.80 -5.43 -13.62
N GLY A 19 -9.71 -5.30 -14.36
CA GLY A 19 -8.82 -4.13 -14.32
C GLY A 19 -9.49 -2.88 -14.91
N ALA A 20 -8.81 -1.76 -14.83
CA ALA A 20 -9.27 -0.49 -15.39
C ALA A 20 -9.38 -0.54 -16.91
N ASP A 21 -8.44 -1.25 -17.55
CA ASP A 21 -8.40 -1.52 -18.99
C ASP A 21 -9.40 -2.60 -19.46
N GLY A 22 -10.14 -3.20 -18.53
CA GLY A 22 -11.09 -4.29 -18.80
C GLY A 22 -10.47 -5.68 -18.84
N SER A 23 -9.20 -5.84 -18.53
CA SER A 23 -8.51 -7.13 -18.42
C SER A 23 -9.09 -7.97 -17.28
N LEU A 24 -9.09 -9.31 -17.45
CA LEU A 24 -9.51 -10.26 -16.43
C LEU A 24 -8.42 -10.41 -15.37
N LEU A 25 -8.66 -9.97 -14.14
CA LEU A 25 -7.68 -10.06 -13.05
C LEU A 25 -7.72 -11.40 -12.31
N SER A 26 -8.88 -12.06 -12.22
CA SER A 26 -9.06 -13.34 -11.53
C SER A 26 -9.08 -14.50 -12.51
N SER A 27 -8.02 -14.69 -13.30
CA SER A 27 -7.87 -15.77 -14.26
C SER A 27 -6.56 -16.54 -14.05
N PRO A 28 -6.49 -17.84 -14.43
CA PRO A 28 -5.23 -18.59 -14.37
C PRO A 28 -4.09 -17.93 -15.15
N GLN A 29 -4.39 -17.28 -16.27
CA GLN A 29 -3.40 -16.55 -17.06
C GLN A 29 -2.89 -15.32 -16.29
N ALA A 30 -3.78 -14.50 -15.74
CA ALA A 30 -3.39 -13.32 -14.96
C ALA A 30 -2.53 -13.72 -13.74
N PHE A 31 -2.86 -14.84 -13.07
CA PHE A 31 -2.08 -15.35 -11.94
C PHE A 31 -0.71 -15.90 -12.36
N ALA A 32 -0.61 -16.49 -13.55
CA ALA A 32 0.67 -16.92 -14.09
C ALA A 32 1.59 -15.73 -14.45
N GLU A 33 1.01 -14.64 -14.94
CA GLU A 33 1.73 -13.41 -15.30
C GLU A 33 2.09 -12.55 -14.07
N SER A 34 1.20 -12.52 -13.07
CA SER A 34 1.40 -11.80 -11.80
C SER A 34 0.76 -12.55 -10.63
N GLY A 35 1.55 -13.36 -9.93
CA GLY A 35 1.07 -14.19 -8.82
C GLY A 35 0.39 -13.41 -7.70
N SER A 36 0.78 -12.14 -7.50
CA SER A 36 0.18 -11.25 -6.51
C SER A 36 -1.29 -10.93 -6.77
N LEU A 37 -1.75 -11.06 -8.01
CA LEU A 37 -3.18 -10.88 -8.33
C LEU A 37 -4.05 -11.90 -7.59
N SER A 38 -3.55 -13.10 -7.32
CA SER A 38 -4.30 -14.10 -6.56
C SER A 38 -4.55 -13.71 -5.10
N LEU A 39 -3.67 -12.91 -4.50
CA LEU A 39 -3.89 -12.33 -3.17
C LEU A 39 -4.91 -11.20 -3.23
N LEU A 40 -4.73 -10.29 -4.17
CA LEU A 40 -5.59 -9.12 -4.35
C LEU A 40 -7.02 -9.50 -4.74
N THR A 41 -7.17 -10.37 -5.74
CA THR A 41 -8.49 -10.80 -6.21
C THR A 41 -9.07 -11.93 -5.39
N GLY A 42 -8.23 -12.75 -4.76
CA GLY A 42 -8.65 -14.04 -4.21
C GLY A 42 -8.80 -15.11 -5.30
N SER A 43 -9.43 -16.21 -4.94
CA SER A 43 -9.69 -17.35 -5.82
C SER A 43 -11.14 -17.81 -5.73
N VAL A 44 -11.59 -18.55 -6.75
CA VAL A 44 -12.90 -19.20 -6.75
C VAL A 44 -12.69 -20.68 -6.45
N VAL A 45 -13.36 -21.19 -5.43
CA VAL A 45 -13.18 -22.56 -4.95
C VAL A 45 -14.52 -23.29 -4.80
N PRO A 46 -14.54 -24.63 -4.97
CA PRO A 46 -15.74 -25.39 -4.73
C PRO A 46 -16.08 -25.45 -3.23
N VAL A 47 -17.35 -25.30 -2.92
CA VAL A 47 -17.89 -25.36 -1.56
C VAL A 47 -17.85 -26.80 -1.06
N THR A 48 -17.33 -27.01 0.16
CA THR A 48 -17.46 -28.30 0.86
C THR A 48 -18.88 -28.49 1.41
N ALA A 49 -19.31 -29.71 1.64
CA ALA A 49 -20.63 -30.03 2.21
C ALA A 49 -20.85 -29.35 3.59
N ALA A 50 -19.79 -29.23 4.40
CA ALA A 50 -19.86 -28.54 5.69
C ALA A 50 -20.08 -27.03 5.52
N ARG A 51 -19.36 -26.40 4.59
CA ARG A 51 -19.47 -24.96 4.31
C ARG A 51 -20.79 -24.61 3.61
N ALA A 52 -21.29 -25.47 2.70
CA ALA A 52 -22.59 -25.29 2.07
C ALA A 52 -23.71 -25.18 3.12
N ARG A 53 -23.70 -26.07 4.12
CA ARG A 53 -24.66 -26.02 5.24
C ARG A 53 -24.60 -24.72 6.05
N ALA A 54 -23.39 -24.16 6.24
CA ALA A 54 -23.19 -22.90 6.94
C ALA A 54 -23.61 -21.68 6.11
N LEU A 55 -23.51 -21.76 4.78
CA LEU A 55 -23.92 -20.68 3.85
C LEU A 55 -25.44 -20.65 3.61
N GLY A 56 -26.14 -21.74 3.90
CA GLY A 56 -27.60 -21.83 3.80
C GLY A 56 -28.11 -22.71 2.65
N ALA A 57 -29.42 -22.81 2.54
CA ALA A 57 -30.10 -23.81 1.70
C ALA A 57 -29.88 -23.64 0.17
N LEU A 58 -29.41 -22.49 -0.26
CA LEU A 58 -29.13 -22.21 -1.68
C LEU A 58 -27.79 -22.80 -2.15
N TYR A 59 -26.88 -23.13 -1.22
CA TYR A 59 -25.56 -23.67 -1.56
C TYR A 59 -25.53 -25.19 -1.43
N GLN A 60 -24.87 -25.83 -2.39
CA GLN A 60 -24.61 -27.27 -2.41
C GLN A 60 -23.09 -27.51 -2.48
N ALA A 61 -22.68 -28.75 -2.08
CA ALA A 61 -21.29 -29.14 -2.24
C ALA A 61 -20.92 -29.11 -3.75
N GLY A 62 -19.81 -28.45 -4.06
CA GLY A 62 -19.34 -28.24 -5.44
C GLY A 62 -19.71 -26.88 -6.04
N ASP A 63 -20.66 -26.12 -5.48
CA ASP A 63 -20.94 -24.76 -5.91
C ASP A 63 -19.68 -23.88 -5.72
N GLN A 64 -19.54 -22.86 -6.55
CA GLN A 64 -18.36 -22.01 -6.56
C GLN A 64 -18.55 -20.78 -5.66
N ILE A 65 -17.58 -20.53 -4.78
CA ILE A 65 -17.55 -19.33 -3.93
C ILE A 65 -16.19 -18.64 -4.01
N GLY A 66 -16.19 -17.32 -3.77
CA GLY A 66 -14.97 -16.55 -3.58
C GLY A 66 -14.28 -16.86 -2.25
N GLN A 67 -12.97 -16.98 -2.29
CA GLN A 67 -12.11 -17.15 -1.13
C GLN A 67 -10.94 -16.16 -1.18
N GLY A 68 -10.88 -15.27 -0.16
CA GLY A 68 -9.91 -14.19 -0.10
C GLY A 68 -10.22 -13.03 -1.07
N GLY A 69 -9.55 -11.91 -0.86
CA GLY A 69 -9.56 -10.75 -1.73
C GLY A 69 -10.94 -10.27 -2.19
N ILE A 70 -10.97 -9.74 -3.39
CA ILE A 70 -12.20 -9.19 -4.01
C ILE A 70 -13.26 -10.25 -4.25
N GLU A 71 -12.86 -11.48 -4.63
CA GLU A 71 -13.78 -12.59 -4.87
C GLU A 71 -14.63 -12.94 -3.64
N GLN A 72 -14.04 -12.86 -2.44
CA GLN A 72 -14.77 -13.08 -1.20
C GLN A 72 -15.56 -11.83 -0.77
N ALA A 73 -14.95 -10.66 -0.85
CA ALA A 73 -15.57 -9.40 -0.40
C ALA A 73 -16.83 -9.05 -1.20
N TYR A 74 -16.86 -9.44 -2.48
CA TYR A 74 -17.96 -9.18 -3.41
C TYR A 74 -18.68 -10.45 -3.86
N GLN A 75 -18.70 -11.50 -3.00
CA GLN A 75 -19.29 -12.79 -3.32
C GLN A 75 -20.69 -12.68 -3.93
N ASP A 76 -21.60 -11.96 -3.26
CA ASP A 76 -23.00 -11.89 -3.69
C ASP A 76 -23.16 -11.17 -5.03
N GLN A 77 -22.35 -10.13 -5.24
CA GLN A 77 -22.37 -9.37 -6.49
C GLN A 77 -21.86 -10.20 -7.67
N LEU A 78 -20.72 -10.89 -7.47
CA LEU A 78 -20.09 -11.69 -8.53
C LEU A 78 -20.86 -12.96 -8.83
N ALA A 79 -21.42 -13.63 -7.82
CA ALA A 79 -22.20 -14.85 -7.97
C ALA A 79 -23.61 -14.58 -8.55
N GLY A 80 -24.20 -13.42 -8.28
CA GLY A 80 -25.59 -13.13 -8.59
C GLY A 80 -26.56 -13.89 -7.69
N ARG A 81 -27.73 -14.26 -8.23
CA ARG A 81 -28.73 -15.08 -7.53
C ARG A 81 -29.03 -16.34 -8.34
N PRO A 82 -29.12 -17.52 -7.70
CA PRO A 82 -29.42 -18.74 -8.42
C PRO A 82 -30.88 -18.78 -8.93
N ALA A 83 -31.11 -19.53 -9.98
CA ALA A 83 -32.46 -19.99 -10.26
C ALA A 83 -32.90 -20.97 -9.17
N GLU A 84 -34.09 -20.76 -8.65
CA GLU A 84 -34.62 -21.61 -7.58
C GLU A 84 -35.86 -22.37 -8.06
N THR A 85 -35.93 -23.64 -7.71
CA THR A 85 -37.12 -24.43 -7.94
C THR A 85 -37.50 -25.11 -6.62
N ILE A 86 -38.71 -24.81 -6.14
CA ILE A 86 -39.31 -25.48 -5.00
C ILE A 86 -40.22 -26.58 -5.55
N ARG A 87 -39.96 -27.81 -5.16
CA ARG A 87 -40.75 -28.97 -5.53
C ARG A 87 -41.41 -29.58 -4.30
N ILE A 88 -42.58 -30.16 -4.51
CA ILE A 88 -43.25 -30.95 -3.48
C ILE A 88 -43.04 -32.41 -3.83
N GLU A 89 -42.46 -33.16 -2.89
CA GLU A 89 -42.26 -34.60 -3.00
C GLU A 89 -43.27 -35.33 -2.10
N GLY A 90 -44.03 -36.24 -2.70
CA GLY A 90 -44.94 -37.17 -2.01
C GLY A 90 -44.23 -38.43 -1.56
N PRO A 91 -44.98 -39.38 -0.97
CA PRO A 91 -44.47 -40.67 -0.53
C PRO A 91 -43.80 -41.45 -1.65
N GLY A 92 -42.60 -42.00 -1.40
CA GLY A 92 -41.81 -42.74 -2.36
C GLY A 92 -40.97 -41.90 -3.32
N ASN A 93 -40.65 -40.63 -2.95
CA ASN A 93 -39.89 -39.68 -3.78
C ASN A 93 -40.52 -39.35 -5.15
N ARG A 94 -41.83 -39.52 -5.29
CA ARG A 94 -42.54 -39.12 -6.49
C ARG A 94 -42.63 -37.60 -6.50
N LEU A 95 -42.06 -36.96 -7.53
CA LEU A 95 -42.17 -35.51 -7.80
C LEU A 95 -43.62 -35.22 -8.25
N ASP A 96 -44.40 -34.55 -7.38
CA ASP A 96 -45.79 -34.25 -7.73
C ASP A 96 -45.92 -32.96 -8.58
N ALA A 97 -45.18 -31.90 -8.26
CA ALA A 97 -45.17 -30.67 -9.04
C ALA A 97 -44.07 -29.68 -8.59
N ALA A 98 -43.69 -28.77 -9.46
CA ALA A 98 -42.97 -27.56 -9.05
C ALA A 98 -43.96 -26.58 -8.44
N ALA A 99 -43.82 -26.29 -7.15
CA ALA A 99 -44.64 -25.33 -6.42
C ALA A 99 -44.32 -23.86 -6.75
N ALA A 100 -43.02 -23.58 -6.96
CA ALA A 100 -42.56 -22.26 -7.37
C ALA A 100 -41.24 -22.36 -8.18
N ARG A 101 -41.03 -21.38 -9.05
CA ARG A 101 -39.79 -21.20 -9.80
C ARG A 101 -39.42 -19.73 -9.80
N PHE A 102 -38.14 -19.43 -9.53
CA PHE A 102 -37.56 -18.10 -9.61
C PHE A 102 -36.43 -18.13 -10.62
N ALA A 103 -36.35 -17.13 -11.48
CA ALA A 103 -35.29 -17.05 -12.48
C ALA A 103 -33.96 -16.62 -11.83
N ALA A 104 -32.87 -17.13 -12.39
CA ALA A 104 -31.54 -16.66 -12.02
C ALA A 104 -31.36 -15.16 -12.32
N GLN A 105 -30.59 -14.49 -11.49
CA GLN A 105 -30.11 -13.14 -11.77
C GLN A 105 -28.59 -13.20 -11.93
N ALA A 106 -28.11 -12.83 -13.12
CA ALA A 106 -26.68 -12.80 -13.39
C ALA A 106 -25.93 -11.87 -12.41
N GLY A 107 -24.73 -12.29 -12.01
CA GLY A 107 -23.82 -11.43 -11.27
C GLY A 107 -23.39 -10.21 -12.09
N THR A 108 -22.85 -9.22 -11.44
CA THR A 108 -22.30 -8.01 -12.08
C THR A 108 -20.79 -7.93 -11.85
N PRO A 109 -19.99 -7.55 -12.85
CA PRO A 109 -18.55 -7.42 -12.70
C PRO A 109 -18.15 -6.44 -11.59
N VAL A 110 -17.08 -6.77 -10.88
CA VAL A 110 -16.38 -5.82 -10.02
C VAL A 110 -15.23 -5.22 -10.82
N ARG A 111 -15.16 -3.90 -10.89
CA ARG A 111 -14.10 -3.17 -11.57
C ARG A 111 -13.12 -2.59 -10.56
N THR A 112 -11.84 -2.68 -10.87
CA THR A 112 -10.76 -2.10 -10.08
C THR A 112 -10.05 -0.99 -10.86
N SER A 113 -9.16 -0.30 -10.19
CA SER A 113 -8.24 0.68 -10.78
C SER A 113 -6.91 0.07 -11.24
N ILE A 114 -6.71 -1.24 -11.06
CA ILE A 114 -5.48 -1.92 -11.49
C ILE A 114 -5.31 -1.80 -13.00
N GLU A 115 -4.17 -1.28 -13.41
CA GLU A 115 -3.72 -1.26 -14.81
C GLU A 115 -2.81 -2.45 -15.07
N MET A 116 -3.20 -3.36 -15.96
CA MET A 116 -2.45 -4.60 -16.18
C MET A 116 -1.02 -4.31 -16.66
N ARG A 117 -0.80 -3.26 -17.45
CA ARG A 117 0.54 -2.82 -17.85
C ARG A 117 1.44 -2.55 -16.64
N ASP A 118 0.95 -1.76 -15.70
CA ASP A 118 1.71 -1.32 -14.52
C ASP A 118 1.92 -2.48 -13.53
N GLN A 119 0.89 -3.33 -13.38
CA GLN A 119 0.94 -4.55 -12.59
C GLN A 119 2.02 -5.53 -13.11
N LEU A 120 2.08 -5.72 -14.43
CA LEU A 120 3.09 -6.59 -15.06
C LEU A 120 4.48 -6.00 -15.00
N ALA A 121 4.63 -4.67 -15.16
CA ALA A 121 5.91 -3.99 -15.00
C ALA A 121 6.47 -4.16 -13.58
N ALA A 122 5.62 -3.97 -12.55
CA ALA A 122 5.97 -4.18 -11.16
C ALA A 122 6.31 -5.66 -10.88
N SER A 123 5.49 -6.61 -11.36
CA SER A 123 5.77 -8.06 -11.22
C SER A 123 7.11 -8.46 -11.82
N LYS A 124 7.41 -8.00 -13.03
CA LYS A 124 8.71 -8.26 -13.69
C LYS A 124 9.88 -7.62 -12.95
N ALA A 125 9.71 -6.44 -12.34
CA ALA A 125 10.73 -5.82 -11.51
C ALA A 125 11.03 -6.65 -10.27
N VAL A 126 9.99 -7.13 -9.57
CA VAL A 126 10.13 -8.01 -8.41
C VAL A 126 10.74 -9.36 -8.77
N GLN A 127 10.32 -9.98 -9.89
CA GLN A 127 10.87 -11.26 -10.35
C GLN A 127 12.34 -11.17 -10.75
N SER A 128 12.76 -10.05 -11.35
CA SER A 128 14.15 -9.81 -11.77
C SER A 128 15.06 -9.32 -10.64
N ALA A 129 14.52 -9.10 -9.43
CA ALA A 129 15.31 -8.64 -8.29
C ALA A 129 16.29 -9.71 -7.80
N SER A 130 17.57 -9.33 -7.66
CA SER A 130 18.64 -10.21 -7.16
C SER A 130 18.57 -10.42 -5.65
N THR A 131 17.38 -10.70 -5.12
CA THR A 131 17.17 -10.97 -3.69
C THR A 131 16.14 -12.07 -3.50
N THR A 132 16.36 -12.90 -2.48
CA THR A 132 15.38 -13.90 -2.01
C THR A 132 14.49 -13.36 -0.89
N LYS A 133 14.74 -12.15 -0.42
CA LYS A 133 13.95 -11.48 0.61
C LYS A 133 12.55 -11.14 0.09
N PRO A 134 11.55 -11.00 0.98
CA PRO A 134 10.24 -10.48 0.59
C PRO A 134 10.36 -9.08 -0.04
N VAL A 135 9.61 -8.87 -1.11
CA VAL A 135 9.57 -7.61 -1.86
C VAL A 135 8.14 -7.24 -2.15
N ASP A 136 7.80 -6.01 -1.86
CA ASP A 136 6.46 -5.46 -2.09
C ASP A 136 6.56 -4.16 -2.90
N ILE A 137 5.65 -3.98 -3.86
CA ILE A 137 5.50 -2.75 -4.65
C ILE A 137 4.03 -2.35 -4.67
N VAL A 138 3.77 -1.09 -4.34
CA VAL A 138 2.48 -0.45 -4.63
C VAL A 138 2.72 0.76 -5.52
N ALA A 139 1.91 0.88 -6.58
CA ALA A 139 1.91 2.04 -7.48
C ALA A 139 0.54 2.73 -7.48
N ILE A 140 0.54 4.06 -7.48
CA ILE A 140 -0.64 4.91 -7.38
C ILE A 140 -0.57 6.01 -8.44
N GLN A 141 -1.71 6.38 -8.99
CA GLN A 141 -1.86 7.58 -9.81
C GLN A 141 -2.08 8.80 -8.91
N PRO A 142 -1.12 9.74 -8.80
CA PRO A 142 -1.22 10.91 -7.94
C PRO A 142 -2.46 11.75 -8.16
N SER A 143 -2.79 12.05 -9.41
CA SER A 143 -3.91 12.93 -9.79
C SER A 143 -5.29 12.41 -9.35
N THR A 144 -5.44 11.10 -9.13
CA THR A 144 -6.73 10.46 -8.80
C THR A 144 -6.75 9.71 -7.48
N GLY A 145 -5.60 9.25 -6.98
CA GLY A 145 -5.48 8.30 -5.86
C GLY A 145 -5.74 6.84 -6.25
N ARG A 146 -5.89 6.51 -7.54
CA ARG A 146 -6.13 5.15 -8.01
C ARG A 146 -4.90 4.27 -7.82
N VAL A 147 -5.09 3.10 -7.21
CA VAL A 147 -4.06 2.06 -7.08
C VAL A 147 -3.92 1.36 -8.43
N LEU A 148 -2.76 1.50 -9.06
CA LEU A 148 -2.48 0.98 -10.40
C LEU A 148 -1.87 -0.42 -10.38
N ALA A 149 -1.08 -0.73 -9.34
CA ALA A 149 -0.46 -2.04 -9.16
C ALA A 149 -0.24 -2.35 -7.69
N VAL A 150 -0.37 -3.64 -7.34
CA VAL A 150 -0.04 -4.21 -6.03
C VAL A 150 0.69 -5.52 -6.27
N VAL A 151 1.97 -5.58 -5.90
CA VAL A 151 2.81 -6.76 -6.12
C VAL A 151 3.54 -7.13 -4.85
N GLU A 152 3.54 -8.42 -4.53
CA GLU A 152 4.19 -9.02 -3.37
C GLU A 152 4.93 -10.29 -3.76
N ARG A 153 6.09 -10.54 -3.15
CA ARG A 153 6.83 -11.79 -3.24
C ARG A 153 7.50 -12.10 -1.89
N PRO A 154 7.32 -13.28 -1.27
CA PRO A 154 6.35 -14.30 -1.68
C PRO A 154 4.92 -13.86 -1.38
N GLY A 155 3.94 -14.53 -1.99
CA GLY A 155 2.54 -14.40 -1.61
C GLY A 155 2.26 -14.98 -0.21
N GLY A 156 1.07 -14.74 0.30
CA GLY A 156 0.61 -15.22 1.62
C GLY A 156 -0.19 -14.17 2.37
N PHE A 157 0.37 -13.53 3.38
CA PHE A 157 -0.23 -12.36 4.03
C PHE A 157 -0.08 -11.13 3.13
N ASP A 158 -1.12 -10.33 3.02
CA ASP A 158 -1.14 -9.10 2.23
C ASP A 158 -0.34 -7.99 2.93
N ARG A 159 0.98 -7.99 2.72
CA ARG A 159 1.91 -7.02 3.31
C ARG A 159 1.81 -5.65 2.67
N ALA A 160 1.48 -5.63 1.38
CA ALA A 160 1.42 -4.38 0.61
C ALA A 160 0.31 -3.45 1.06
N LEU A 161 -0.81 -4.02 1.54
CA LEU A 161 -2.00 -3.28 1.97
C LEU A 161 -2.26 -3.33 3.49
N GLN A 162 -1.68 -4.30 4.22
CA GLN A 162 -1.97 -4.52 5.64
C GLN A 162 -0.71 -4.72 6.51
N GLY A 163 0.49 -4.61 5.93
CA GLY A 163 1.73 -4.72 6.67
C GLY A 163 1.95 -3.55 7.64
N GLU A 164 2.68 -3.80 8.71
CA GLU A 164 3.05 -2.79 9.70
C GLU A 164 4.57 -2.79 9.84
N PHE A 165 5.22 -1.84 9.21
CA PHE A 165 6.68 -1.74 9.15
C PHE A 165 7.15 -0.36 9.60
N PRO A 166 8.28 -0.24 10.32
CA PRO A 166 8.88 1.07 10.57
C PRO A 166 9.26 1.73 9.22
N PRO A 167 8.95 3.02 9.03
CA PRO A 167 9.23 3.74 7.78
C PRO A 167 10.71 4.07 7.60
N GLY A 168 11.46 4.16 8.68
CA GLY A 168 12.81 4.72 8.65
C GLY A 168 12.85 6.09 7.98
N SER A 169 13.92 6.38 7.28
CA SER A 169 14.14 7.70 6.68
C SER A 169 13.13 8.13 5.62
N THR A 170 12.17 7.29 5.20
CA THR A 170 11.07 7.76 4.33
C THR A 170 10.14 8.72 5.07
N PHE A 171 10.00 8.57 6.40
CA PHE A 171 9.21 9.49 7.22
C PHE A 171 9.74 10.93 7.21
N LYS A 172 11.02 11.15 6.86
CA LYS A 172 11.58 12.49 6.68
C LYS A 172 10.83 13.33 5.63
N VAL A 173 10.08 12.72 4.73
CA VAL A 173 9.17 13.45 3.82
C VAL A 173 8.09 14.16 4.63
N VAL A 174 7.48 13.49 5.60
CA VAL A 174 6.47 14.07 6.50
C VAL A 174 7.10 15.15 7.39
N THR A 175 8.24 14.84 8.01
CA THR A 175 8.93 15.79 8.90
C THR A 175 9.41 17.03 8.16
N ALA A 176 10.02 16.88 6.97
CA ALA A 176 10.43 18.00 6.14
C ALA A 176 9.24 18.85 5.70
N SER A 177 8.07 18.25 5.49
CA SER A 177 6.83 18.98 5.19
C SER A 177 6.37 19.82 6.40
N ALA A 178 6.47 19.28 7.62
CA ALA A 178 6.20 20.05 8.84
C ALA A 178 7.19 21.20 9.01
N LEU A 179 8.47 20.97 8.78
CA LEU A 179 9.52 22.01 8.82
C LEU A 179 9.31 23.07 7.74
N ALA A 180 8.90 22.69 6.53
CA ALA A 180 8.55 23.62 5.46
C ALA A 180 7.36 24.52 5.85
N LYS A 181 6.33 23.93 6.47
CA LYS A 181 5.20 24.69 7.03
C LYS A 181 5.63 25.63 8.16
N ALA A 182 6.68 25.25 8.93
CA ALA A 182 7.32 26.12 9.94
C ALA A 182 8.31 27.13 9.33
N GLY A 183 8.34 27.30 8.00
CA GLY A 183 9.11 28.33 7.31
C GLY A 183 10.49 27.92 6.83
N MET A 184 10.92 26.67 7.01
CA MET A 184 12.20 26.20 6.47
C MET A 184 12.14 26.01 4.95
N ARG A 185 13.28 26.24 4.30
CA ARG A 185 13.47 26.18 2.86
C ARG A 185 14.59 25.20 2.51
N PRO A 186 14.70 24.71 1.26
CA PRO A 186 15.81 23.84 0.84
C PRO A 186 17.19 24.43 1.16
N SER A 187 17.35 25.74 1.01
CA SER A 187 18.60 26.47 1.28
C SER A 187 18.84 26.81 2.75
N SER A 188 17.89 26.52 3.65
CA SER A 188 18.06 26.82 5.08
C SER A 188 19.33 26.16 5.63
N PRO A 189 20.23 26.92 6.31
CA PRO A 189 21.45 26.37 6.89
C PRO A 189 21.12 25.45 8.07
N VAL A 190 21.75 24.29 8.09
CA VAL A 190 21.59 23.28 9.13
C VAL A 190 22.92 22.63 9.48
N GLN A 191 22.97 21.89 10.58
CA GLN A 191 24.11 21.09 10.97
C GLN A 191 23.81 19.61 10.79
N CYS A 192 24.76 18.86 10.26
CA CYS A 192 24.72 17.40 10.20
C CYS A 192 25.93 16.78 10.91
N PRO A 193 25.97 16.79 12.26
CA PRO A 193 27.00 16.10 13.01
C PRO A 193 26.78 14.57 12.93
N SER A 194 27.81 13.77 13.23
CA SER A 194 27.69 12.30 13.23
C SER A 194 26.66 11.78 14.23
N GLN A 195 26.44 12.52 15.31
CA GLN A 195 25.47 12.18 16.37
C GLN A 195 24.94 13.43 17.08
N VAL A 196 23.81 13.29 17.77
CA VAL A 196 23.20 14.30 18.64
C VAL A 196 22.57 13.63 19.86
N THR A 197 22.68 14.27 21.02
CA THR A 197 22.01 13.79 22.25
C THR A 197 20.84 14.70 22.57
N LEU A 198 19.64 14.16 22.64
CA LEU A 198 18.39 14.84 22.93
C LEU A 198 17.61 14.06 23.98
N GLY A 199 17.13 14.72 25.02
CA GLY A 199 16.39 14.05 26.10
C GLY A 199 17.13 12.88 26.78
N GLY A 200 18.47 12.89 26.80
CA GLY A 200 19.29 11.83 27.34
C GLY A 200 19.58 10.66 26.38
N THR A 201 18.98 10.65 25.18
CA THR A 201 19.21 9.63 24.15
C THR A 201 20.11 10.16 23.04
N THR A 202 21.08 9.34 22.60
CA THR A 202 21.98 9.70 21.50
C THR A 202 21.50 9.07 20.20
N PHE A 203 21.28 9.90 19.20
CA PHE A 203 20.89 9.55 17.84
C PHE A 203 22.08 9.66 16.90
N HIS A 204 22.30 8.67 16.06
CA HIS A 204 23.43 8.59 15.13
C HIS A 204 22.98 8.64 13.68
N ASN A 205 23.83 9.14 12.81
CA ASN A 205 23.69 8.91 11.37
C ASN A 205 24.16 7.49 11.02
N ASP A 206 23.67 6.97 9.90
CA ASP A 206 24.14 5.68 9.39
C ASP A 206 25.66 5.78 9.13
N ASN A 207 26.41 4.73 9.48
CA ASN A 207 27.88 4.68 9.40
C ASN A 207 28.60 5.85 10.10
N SER A 208 27.97 6.52 11.06
CA SER A 208 28.51 7.71 11.74
C SER A 208 28.93 8.84 10.78
N GLU A 209 28.29 8.94 9.61
CA GLU A 209 28.56 9.97 8.62
C GLU A 209 28.31 11.36 9.20
N GLN A 210 29.11 12.35 8.75
CA GLN A 210 28.93 13.76 9.12
C GLN A 210 29.17 14.67 7.91
N TYR A 211 28.35 15.72 7.81
CA TYR A 211 28.43 16.68 6.72
C TYR A 211 28.63 18.11 7.23
N GLY A 212 28.81 18.30 8.55
CA GLY A 212 29.04 19.61 9.17
C GLY A 212 27.90 20.61 8.88
N SER A 213 28.31 21.86 8.59
CA SER A 213 27.37 22.92 8.17
C SER A 213 26.97 22.69 6.72
N THR A 214 25.67 22.56 6.46
CA THR A 214 25.13 22.27 5.14
C THR A 214 23.74 22.88 4.95
N SER A 215 23.07 22.60 3.83
CA SER A 215 21.68 23.01 3.60
C SER A 215 20.70 21.92 4.02
N LEU A 216 19.43 22.31 4.30
CA LEU A 216 18.36 21.34 4.55
C LEU A 216 18.19 20.35 3.37
N GLN A 217 18.34 20.83 2.12
CA GLN A 217 18.30 19.98 0.93
C GLN A 217 19.40 18.92 0.96
N THR A 218 20.64 19.29 1.25
CA THR A 218 21.74 18.33 1.32
C THR A 218 21.51 17.35 2.47
N ALA A 219 21.16 17.81 3.69
CA ALA A 219 20.87 16.96 4.83
C ALA A 219 19.74 15.94 4.53
N PHE A 220 18.70 16.36 3.79
CA PHE A 220 17.64 15.45 3.33
C PHE A 220 18.16 14.46 2.26
N ALA A 221 18.94 14.95 1.31
CA ALA A 221 19.45 14.13 0.20
C ALA A 221 20.40 13.02 0.67
N VAL A 222 21.26 13.33 1.66
CA VAL A 222 22.16 12.34 2.30
C VAL A 222 21.49 11.62 3.47
N SER A 223 20.23 11.94 3.75
CA SER A 223 19.43 11.27 4.79
C SER A 223 19.95 11.47 6.23
N CYS A 224 20.51 12.64 6.59
CA CYS A 224 21.09 12.93 7.89
C CYS A 224 20.07 12.79 9.04
N ASN A 225 20.22 11.80 9.91
CA ASN A 225 19.32 11.54 11.05
C ASN A 225 19.44 12.64 12.12
N SER A 226 20.69 12.99 12.48
CA SER A 226 20.98 13.98 13.51
C SER A 226 20.37 15.36 13.18
N THR A 227 20.39 15.78 11.91
CA THR A 227 19.72 17.03 11.48
C THR A 227 18.23 16.98 11.76
N PHE A 228 17.55 15.92 11.35
CA PHE A 228 16.09 15.82 11.48
C PHE A 228 15.67 15.68 12.95
N ALA A 229 16.41 14.94 13.76
CA ALA A 229 16.20 14.87 15.21
C ALA A 229 16.33 16.26 15.88
N MET A 230 17.40 17.00 15.58
CA MET A 230 17.60 18.34 16.12
C MET A 230 16.52 19.32 15.67
N LEU A 231 16.19 19.33 14.38
CA LEU A 231 15.21 20.28 13.84
C LEU A 231 13.82 20.00 14.40
N ALA A 232 13.43 18.75 14.57
CA ALA A 232 12.16 18.39 15.21
C ALA A 232 12.12 18.92 16.64
N ALA A 233 13.13 18.67 17.45
CA ALA A 233 13.21 19.14 18.83
C ALA A 233 13.25 20.68 18.95
N GLN A 234 13.79 21.39 17.95
CA GLN A 234 13.94 22.85 17.97
C GLN A 234 12.80 23.63 17.34
N ARG A 235 12.08 23.06 16.39
CA ARG A 235 11.15 23.76 15.48
C ARG A 235 9.75 23.20 15.47
N LEU A 236 9.55 21.97 15.96
CA LEU A 236 8.27 21.29 15.97
C LEU A 236 7.87 20.93 17.40
N ASP A 237 6.63 20.57 17.55
CA ASP A 237 6.09 19.84 18.69
C ASP A 237 5.36 18.58 18.22
N GLY A 238 4.97 17.72 19.15
CA GLY A 238 4.26 16.49 18.83
C GLY A 238 2.97 16.74 18.03
N PRO A 239 2.10 17.65 18.45
CA PRO A 239 0.88 18.00 17.69
C PRO A 239 1.15 18.49 16.26
N ALA A 240 2.19 19.28 16.03
CA ALA A 240 2.54 19.76 14.68
C ALA A 240 2.98 18.60 13.77
N LEU A 241 3.80 17.68 14.28
CA LEU A 241 4.23 16.50 13.53
C LEU A 241 3.03 15.54 13.28
N ALA A 242 2.20 15.30 14.28
CA ALA A 242 0.99 14.49 14.16
C ALA A 242 -0.03 15.08 13.16
N SER A 243 -0.21 16.40 13.17
CA SER A 243 -1.05 17.10 12.20
C SER A 243 -0.52 16.92 10.77
N MET A 244 0.81 16.96 10.58
CA MET A 244 1.40 16.72 9.27
C MET A 244 1.27 15.26 8.85
N ALA A 245 1.53 14.31 9.74
CA ALA A 245 1.29 12.88 9.48
C ALA A 245 -0.18 12.63 9.07
N SER A 246 -1.13 13.23 9.80
CA SER A 246 -2.55 13.18 9.42
C SER A 246 -2.78 13.77 8.03
N THR A 247 -2.12 14.87 7.64
CA THR A 247 -2.25 15.45 6.29
C THR A 247 -1.85 14.46 5.20
N PHE A 248 -0.85 13.61 5.46
CA PHE A 248 -0.42 12.52 4.58
C PHE A 248 -1.22 11.22 4.73
N GLY A 249 -2.33 11.23 5.46
CA GLY A 249 -3.23 10.10 5.55
C GLY A 249 -2.96 9.12 6.68
N PHE A 250 -1.95 9.34 7.51
CA PHE A 250 -1.75 8.50 8.70
C PHE A 250 -2.99 8.49 9.57
N ASN A 251 -3.31 7.33 10.13
CA ASN A 251 -4.51 7.04 10.92
C ASN A 251 -5.85 7.19 10.16
N ALA A 252 -5.83 7.42 8.84
CA ALA A 252 -7.06 7.41 8.05
C ALA A 252 -7.51 5.97 7.78
N GLN A 253 -8.84 5.79 7.63
CA GLN A 253 -9.41 4.50 7.26
C GLN A 253 -9.59 4.44 5.74
N PRO A 254 -8.87 3.56 5.03
CA PRO A 254 -9.03 3.42 3.58
C PRO A 254 -10.32 2.67 3.24
N ALA A 255 -10.95 3.04 2.13
CA ALA A 255 -12.11 2.34 1.59
C ALA A 255 -11.76 1.73 0.22
N LEU A 256 -10.95 0.68 0.22
CA LEU A 256 -10.48 0.01 -1.00
C LEU A 256 -11.47 -1.03 -1.54
N GLY A 257 -12.43 -1.48 -0.72
CA GLY A 257 -13.33 -2.60 -1.02
C GLY A 257 -12.83 -3.96 -0.52
N ILE A 258 -11.59 -4.01 -0.05
CA ILE A 258 -10.97 -5.13 0.68
C ILE A 258 -10.24 -4.57 1.90
N PRO A 259 -9.86 -5.41 2.88
CA PRO A 259 -9.10 -4.96 4.04
C PRO A 259 -7.79 -4.29 3.63
N ALA A 260 -7.51 -3.14 4.22
CA ALA A 260 -6.28 -2.39 4.02
C ALA A 260 -6.02 -1.48 5.24
N ALA A 261 -4.79 -1.06 5.41
CA ALA A 261 -4.36 -0.07 6.40
C ALA A 261 -3.78 1.17 5.70
N LEU A 262 -3.66 2.25 6.44
CA LEU A 262 -2.84 3.41 6.10
C LEU A 262 -2.07 3.78 7.35
N GLY A 263 -0.78 3.94 7.24
CA GLY A 263 0.18 4.21 8.29
C GLY A 263 -0.37 4.68 9.64
N GLN A 264 0.30 4.30 10.70
CA GLN A 264 -0.08 4.66 12.07
C GLN A 264 0.94 5.66 12.62
N PHE A 265 0.45 6.70 13.27
CA PHE A 265 1.27 7.70 13.95
C PHE A 265 0.65 8.07 15.29
N THR A 266 1.42 7.92 16.36
CA THR A 266 1.05 8.34 17.71
C THR A 266 1.70 9.68 18.02
N THR A 267 0.94 10.65 18.54
CA THR A 267 1.49 11.97 18.88
C THR A 267 2.57 11.84 19.96
N PRO A 268 3.84 12.20 19.69
CA PRO A 268 4.89 12.16 20.69
C PRO A 268 4.68 13.25 21.76
N HIS A 269 4.92 12.89 23.01
CA HIS A 269 4.77 13.79 24.16
C HIS A 269 6.12 14.22 24.76
N GLN A 270 7.20 13.50 24.47
CA GLN A 270 8.54 13.80 24.96
C GLN A 270 9.46 14.19 23.80
N THR A 271 10.47 14.99 24.09
CA THR A 271 11.46 15.42 23.09
C THR A 271 12.20 14.25 22.44
N VAL A 272 12.47 13.19 23.21
CA VAL A 272 13.15 12.00 22.72
C VAL A 272 12.28 11.25 21.70
N ASP A 273 10.99 11.12 21.98
CA ASP A 273 10.06 10.44 21.07
C ASP A 273 9.87 11.26 19.79
N LEU A 274 9.66 12.59 19.91
CA LEU A 274 9.58 13.49 18.78
C LEU A 274 10.83 13.44 17.90
N ALA A 275 12.02 13.37 18.52
CA ALA A 275 13.27 13.25 17.79
C ALA A 275 13.40 11.92 17.05
N ALA A 276 12.97 10.81 17.67
CA ALA A 276 12.98 9.48 17.07
C ALA A 276 11.96 9.36 15.91
N ASP A 277 10.71 9.79 16.13
CA ASP A 277 9.67 9.80 15.12
C ASP A 277 10.06 10.65 13.90
N ALA A 278 10.78 11.76 14.12
CA ALA A 278 11.15 12.69 13.05
C ALA A 278 11.98 12.07 11.92
N PHE A 279 12.60 10.93 12.13
CA PHE A 279 13.32 10.21 11.08
C PHE A 279 12.92 8.73 10.96
N GLY A 280 11.72 8.38 11.53
CA GLY A 280 11.08 7.10 11.35
C GLY A 280 11.68 5.97 12.18
N ARG A 281 12.22 6.26 13.36
CA ARG A 281 12.70 5.30 14.35
C ARG A 281 11.90 5.31 15.65
N GLY A 282 10.74 5.92 15.67
CA GLY A 282 9.83 5.96 16.80
C GLY A 282 8.81 4.82 16.76
N THR A 283 7.56 5.15 17.06
CA THR A 283 6.44 4.19 17.10
C THR A 283 5.58 4.21 15.82
N ASP A 284 5.98 4.99 14.84
CA ASP A 284 5.30 5.12 13.56
C ASP A 284 5.46 3.83 12.73
N LEU A 285 4.33 3.35 12.22
CA LEU A 285 4.25 2.17 11.36
C LEU A 285 3.60 2.54 10.02
N VAL A 286 4.05 1.89 8.96
CA VAL A 286 3.58 2.12 7.60
C VAL A 286 3.49 0.81 6.82
N ASP A 287 2.71 0.84 5.76
CA ASP A 287 2.61 -0.18 4.73
C ASP A 287 3.05 0.41 3.37
N PRO A 288 3.34 -0.41 2.35
CA PRO A 288 3.67 0.08 1.02
C PRO A 288 2.60 0.97 0.40
N LEU A 289 1.30 0.72 0.67
CA LEU A 289 0.22 1.58 0.18
C LEU A 289 0.30 2.99 0.77
N SER A 290 0.43 3.11 2.10
CA SER A 290 0.55 4.41 2.77
C SER A 290 1.77 5.19 2.27
N GLN A 291 2.90 4.52 2.09
CA GLN A 291 4.13 5.13 1.58
C GLN A 291 3.99 5.60 0.12
N ALA A 292 3.27 4.86 -0.72
CA ALA A 292 2.96 5.29 -2.07
C ALA A 292 2.06 6.54 -2.07
N THR A 293 1.07 6.63 -1.14
CA THR A 293 0.23 7.83 -1.00
C THR A 293 1.01 9.06 -0.55
N VAL A 294 2.04 8.89 0.30
CA VAL A 294 2.95 9.99 0.70
C VAL A 294 3.70 10.55 -0.50
N ALA A 295 4.25 9.67 -1.35
CA ALA A 295 4.94 10.10 -2.57
C ALA A 295 3.97 10.77 -3.56
N ALA A 296 2.77 10.21 -3.74
CA ALA A 296 1.72 10.74 -4.61
C ALA A 296 1.29 12.15 -4.17
N ALA A 297 1.18 12.39 -2.86
CA ALA A 297 0.79 13.67 -2.33
C ALA A 297 1.80 14.79 -2.64
N ILE A 298 3.10 14.48 -2.67
CA ILE A 298 4.13 15.46 -3.06
C ILE A 298 4.09 15.74 -4.57
N GLU A 299 3.81 14.73 -5.39
CA GLU A 299 3.68 14.90 -6.85
C GLU A 299 2.48 15.79 -7.19
N ASP A 300 1.27 15.42 -6.78
CA ASP A 300 0.03 16.14 -7.12
C ASP A 300 -0.17 17.45 -6.30
N GLY A 301 0.44 17.51 -5.11
CA GLY A 301 0.20 18.60 -4.15
C GLY A 301 -1.00 18.36 -3.24
N THR A 302 -1.65 17.22 -3.35
CA THR A 302 -2.83 16.84 -2.57
C THR A 302 -2.75 15.36 -2.18
N TRP A 303 -2.81 15.07 -0.89
CA TRP A 303 -3.05 13.69 -0.48
C TRP A 303 -4.48 13.31 -0.82
N ARG A 304 -4.63 12.21 -1.54
CA ARG A 304 -5.94 11.60 -1.88
C ARG A 304 -6.07 10.25 -1.22
N PRO A 305 -7.24 9.93 -0.64
CA PRO A 305 -7.50 8.57 -0.18
C PRO A 305 -7.35 7.58 -1.35
N PRO A 306 -6.63 6.46 -1.15
CA PRO A 306 -6.41 5.49 -2.21
C PRO A 306 -7.72 4.82 -2.63
N GLN A 307 -7.82 4.47 -3.91
CA GLN A 307 -8.98 3.83 -4.53
C GLN A 307 -8.53 2.58 -5.27
N LEU A 308 -9.13 1.44 -4.96
CA LEU A 308 -8.86 0.16 -5.63
C LEU A 308 -10.10 -0.35 -6.36
N VAL A 309 -11.19 -0.65 -5.64
CA VAL A 309 -12.45 -1.02 -6.29
C VAL A 309 -13.16 0.25 -6.73
N THR A 310 -13.49 0.33 -8.02
CA THR A 310 -14.11 1.50 -8.65
C THR A 310 -15.58 1.29 -8.97
N SER A 311 -16.02 0.03 -9.11
CA SER A 311 -17.44 -0.31 -9.31
C SER A 311 -17.73 -1.72 -8.77
N PRO A 312 -18.65 -1.83 -7.77
CA PRO A 312 -19.28 -0.73 -7.04
C PRO A 312 -18.26 -0.03 -6.16
N ALA A 313 -18.23 1.29 -6.23
CA ALA A 313 -17.28 2.06 -5.45
C ALA A 313 -17.60 1.96 -3.94
N PRO A 314 -16.63 1.60 -3.09
CA PRO A 314 -16.80 1.63 -1.64
C PRO A 314 -17.08 3.06 -1.15
N ARG A 315 -17.85 3.18 -0.07
CA ARG A 315 -18.11 4.50 0.51
C ARG A 315 -16.85 5.06 1.16
N GLN A 316 -16.23 6.03 0.49
CA GLN A 316 -15.06 6.74 1.01
C GLN A 316 -15.48 7.71 2.11
N THR A 317 -14.79 7.67 3.26
CA THR A 317 -15.01 8.58 4.41
C THR A 317 -13.88 9.62 4.53
N ALA A 318 -12.68 9.29 4.09
CA ALA A 318 -11.56 10.22 4.05
C ALA A 318 -11.69 11.21 2.87
N THR A 319 -11.26 12.44 3.08
CA THR A 319 -11.30 13.51 2.07
C THR A 319 -9.89 13.92 1.63
N PRO A 320 -9.71 14.40 0.40
CA PRO A 320 -8.43 14.95 -0.06
C PRO A 320 -7.92 16.07 0.84
N ARG A 321 -6.59 16.18 1.01
CA ARG A 321 -5.91 17.15 1.86
C ARG A 321 -4.79 17.84 1.08
N ALA A 322 -4.93 19.13 0.82
CA ALA A 322 -3.93 19.91 0.10
C ALA A 322 -2.68 20.18 0.97
N LEU A 323 -1.50 20.05 0.37
CA LEU A 323 -0.22 20.30 1.04
C LEU A 323 0.18 21.81 1.03
N GLY A 324 -0.16 22.50 -0.02
CA GLY A 324 0.17 23.91 -0.21
C GLY A 324 1.60 24.18 -0.71
N PRO A 325 1.81 25.37 -1.33
CA PRO A 325 3.06 25.70 -2.01
C PRO A 325 4.33 25.60 -1.14
N PRO A 326 4.36 26.05 0.14
CA PRO A 326 5.60 26.00 0.93
C PRO A 326 6.16 24.58 1.08
N ILE A 327 5.28 23.57 1.16
CA ILE A 327 5.68 22.17 1.26
C ILE A 327 6.24 21.70 -0.08
N LEU A 328 5.52 21.94 -1.17
CA LEU A 328 5.89 21.45 -2.51
C LEU A 328 7.18 22.08 -3.01
N ASP A 329 7.35 23.41 -2.82
CA ASP A 329 8.55 24.15 -3.19
C ASP A 329 9.79 23.67 -2.40
N THR A 330 9.56 23.05 -1.23
CA THR A 330 10.62 22.49 -0.40
C THR A 330 10.89 21.03 -0.75
N LEU A 331 9.87 20.20 -0.79
CA LEU A 331 10.04 18.74 -0.90
C LEU A 331 10.44 18.28 -2.32
N ARG A 332 9.86 18.85 -3.37
CA ARG A 332 10.16 18.43 -4.75
C ARG A 332 11.67 18.56 -5.07
N PRO A 333 12.33 19.73 -4.89
CA PRO A 333 13.78 19.81 -5.15
C PRO A 333 14.59 18.92 -4.22
N MET A 334 14.17 18.72 -2.95
CA MET A 334 14.86 17.84 -2.01
C MET A 334 14.75 16.35 -2.44
N MET A 335 13.57 15.88 -2.84
CA MET A 335 13.37 14.52 -3.34
C MET A 335 14.11 14.30 -4.67
N ARG A 336 14.23 15.33 -5.52
CA ARG A 336 15.06 15.28 -6.71
C ARG A 336 16.55 15.12 -6.36
N ALA A 337 17.04 15.85 -5.37
CA ALA A 337 18.41 15.78 -4.91
C ALA A 337 18.81 14.39 -4.38
N VAL A 338 17.89 13.66 -3.73
CA VAL A 338 18.13 12.25 -3.32
C VAL A 338 18.58 11.39 -4.49
N VAL A 339 17.95 11.56 -5.66
CA VAL A 339 18.17 10.74 -6.86
C VAL A 339 19.37 11.24 -7.68
N THR A 340 19.65 12.54 -7.64
CA THR A 340 20.72 13.12 -8.50
C THR A 340 22.07 13.25 -7.82
N SER A 341 22.11 13.47 -6.51
CA SER A 341 23.34 13.75 -5.75
C SER A 341 23.34 13.16 -4.34
N GLY A 342 22.23 12.54 -3.92
CA GLY A 342 22.08 11.97 -2.58
C GLY A 342 22.23 10.46 -2.54
N THR A 343 21.54 9.84 -1.58
CA THR A 343 21.65 8.41 -1.27
C THR A 343 21.30 7.48 -2.44
N ALA A 344 20.53 7.94 -3.43
CA ALA A 344 20.12 7.14 -4.59
C ALA A 344 20.81 7.55 -5.90
N ALA A 345 21.82 8.42 -5.87
CA ALA A 345 22.50 8.91 -7.09
C ALA A 345 23.13 7.78 -7.91
N GLY A 346 23.66 6.73 -7.26
CA GLY A 346 24.29 5.58 -7.91
C GLY A 346 23.33 4.52 -8.45
N VAL A 347 22.01 4.63 -8.20
CA VAL A 347 21.03 3.60 -8.60
C VAL A 347 20.72 3.63 -10.10
N GLY A 348 20.91 4.76 -10.76
CA GLY A 348 20.63 4.90 -12.19
C GLY A 348 19.15 4.98 -12.52
N PHE A 349 18.40 5.78 -11.79
CA PHE A 349 16.98 6.05 -12.08
C PHE A 349 16.77 6.74 -13.44
N PRO A 350 15.64 6.49 -14.13
CA PRO A 350 15.25 7.27 -15.29
C PRO A 350 15.17 8.78 -14.98
N ALA A 351 15.36 9.63 -16.01
CA ALA A 351 15.24 11.07 -15.87
C ALA A 351 13.83 11.46 -15.37
N GLY A 352 13.75 12.51 -14.55
CA GLY A 352 12.45 12.94 -14.00
C GLY A 352 11.97 12.15 -12.78
N THR A 353 12.77 11.22 -12.25
CA THR A 353 12.45 10.51 -11.01
C THR A 353 12.77 11.38 -9.78
N TYR A 354 11.90 11.35 -8.81
CA TYR A 354 12.01 11.96 -7.49
C TYR A 354 11.82 10.87 -6.44
N GLY A 355 12.50 10.93 -5.30
CA GLY A 355 12.28 9.90 -4.30
C GLY A 355 12.98 10.13 -2.96
N LYS A 356 12.81 9.17 -2.07
CA LYS A 356 13.49 9.07 -0.77
C LYS A 356 13.81 7.62 -0.46
N THR A 357 15.05 7.35 -0.11
CA THR A 357 15.49 6.07 0.46
C THR A 357 15.11 5.96 1.93
N GLY A 358 14.84 4.76 2.38
CA GLY A 358 14.67 4.43 3.80
C GLY A 358 15.48 3.20 4.18
N THR A 359 16.05 3.25 5.37
CA THR A 359 16.66 2.13 6.07
C THR A 359 15.99 2.09 7.43
N ALA A 360 15.15 1.09 7.65
CA ALA A 360 14.33 0.99 8.85
C ALA A 360 14.81 -0.19 9.70
N GLU A 361 15.63 0.06 10.71
CA GLU A 361 16.09 -0.95 11.63
C GLU A 361 14.94 -1.50 12.49
N TYR A 362 14.96 -2.80 12.75
CA TYR A 362 13.99 -3.49 13.60
C TYR A 362 14.67 -4.54 14.46
N GLY A 363 14.03 -4.93 15.57
CA GLY A 363 14.63 -5.81 16.57
C GLY A 363 15.63 -5.08 17.47
N SER A 364 16.51 -5.83 18.12
CA SER A 364 17.49 -5.32 19.08
C SER A 364 18.88 -5.94 18.82
N GLY A 365 19.92 -5.28 19.33
CA GLY A 365 21.29 -5.76 19.23
C GLY A 365 22.22 -4.73 18.59
N PRO A 366 23.53 -5.03 18.50
CA PRO A 366 24.54 -4.09 18.00
C PRO A 366 24.46 -3.84 16.48
N ASN A 367 23.88 -4.77 15.72
CA ASN A 367 23.69 -4.67 14.27
C ASN A 367 22.26 -5.19 13.93
N PRO A 368 21.20 -4.43 14.23
CA PRO A 368 19.85 -4.87 13.96
C PRO A 368 19.62 -5.01 12.46
N PRO A 369 18.82 -5.99 12.03
CA PRO A 369 18.43 -6.07 10.64
C PRO A 369 17.59 -4.84 10.25
N SER A 370 17.53 -4.53 8.95
CA SER A 370 16.78 -3.38 8.46
C SER A 370 15.95 -3.70 7.24
N HIS A 371 14.76 -3.12 7.19
CA HIS A 371 13.95 -3.04 5.98
C HIS A 371 14.49 -1.97 5.05
N ALA A 372 14.56 -2.27 3.75
CA ALA A 372 14.96 -1.32 2.73
C ALA A 372 13.73 -0.72 2.06
N TRP A 373 13.63 0.61 2.06
CA TRP A 373 12.54 1.35 1.43
C TRP A 373 13.04 2.24 0.30
N PHE A 374 12.23 2.39 -0.72
CA PHE A 374 12.30 3.50 -1.67
C PHE A 374 10.88 3.97 -1.99
N ILE A 375 10.60 5.23 -1.76
CA ILE A 375 9.36 5.88 -2.18
C ILE A 375 9.67 6.96 -3.19
N GLY A 376 8.82 7.13 -4.20
CA GLY A 376 9.09 8.12 -5.22
C GLY A 376 7.98 8.27 -6.24
N TYR A 377 8.23 9.14 -7.21
CA TYR A 377 7.32 9.38 -8.32
C TYR A 377 8.06 9.80 -9.59
N GLN A 378 7.40 9.60 -10.72
CA GLN A 378 7.81 10.07 -12.04
C GLN A 378 6.57 10.41 -12.86
N GLY A 379 6.34 11.69 -13.18
CA GLY A 379 5.07 12.12 -13.78
C GLY A 379 3.87 11.69 -12.92
N ASP A 380 2.75 11.37 -13.53
CA ASP A 380 1.53 10.96 -12.82
C ASP A 380 1.57 9.49 -12.33
N LEU A 381 2.73 9.06 -11.85
CA LEU A 381 2.94 7.75 -11.23
C LEU A 381 3.78 7.91 -9.96
N ALA A 382 3.21 7.54 -8.81
CA ALA A 382 3.91 7.42 -7.53
C ALA A 382 3.96 5.96 -7.08
N PHE A 383 4.99 5.60 -6.31
CA PHE A 383 5.18 4.22 -5.89
C PHE A 383 5.97 4.12 -4.59
N ALA A 384 5.81 2.98 -3.94
CA ALA A 384 6.65 2.53 -2.83
C ALA A 384 7.18 1.13 -3.11
N VAL A 385 8.44 0.91 -2.76
CA VAL A 385 9.10 -0.41 -2.79
C VAL A 385 9.63 -0.71 -1.40
N LEU A 386 9.26 -1.88 -0.89
CA LEU A 386 9.77 -2.47 0.35
C LEU A 386 10.58 -3.73 0.03
N VAL A 387 11.73 -3.90 0.68
CA VAL A 387 12.43 -5.18 0.77
C VAL A 387 12.64 -5.51 2.25
N GLU A 388 11.94 -6.51 2.77
CA GLU A 388 12.03 -6.89 4.17
C GLU A 388 13.41 -7.47 4.49
N GLY A 389 14.04 -6.95 5.55
CA GLY A 389 15.40 -7.36 5.89
C GLY A 389 16.40 -7.14 4.77
N GLY A 390 16.11 -6.19 3.87
CA GLY A 390 16.88 -5.92 2.65
C GLY A 390 18.11 -5.03 2.86
N GLY A 391 18.36 -4.54 4.07
CA GLY A 391 19.46 -3.63 4.34
C GLY A 391 19.12 -2.19 4.00
N THR A 392 19.86 -1.54 3.10
CA THR A 392 19.64 -0.13 2.78
C THR A 392 18.72 0.08 1.59
N GLY A 393 17.95 1.18 1.62
CA GLY A 393 17.05 1.53 0.52
C GLY A 393 17.78 1.72 -0.81
N ALA A 394 18.98 2.30 -0.79
CA ALA A 394 19.79 2.53 -1.99
C ALA A 394 20.27 1.22 -2.65
N SER A 395 20.65 0.23 -1.86
CA SER A 395 21.23 -1.03 -2.37
C SER A 395 20.20 -2.08 -2.78
N SER A 396 19.00 -2.03 -2.21
CA SER A 396 17.99 -3.07 -2.41
C SER A 396 16.69 -2.55 -3.04
N ALA A 397 15.97 -1.65 -2.39
CA ALA A 397 14.69 -1.15 -2.91
C ALA A 397 14.85 -0.23 -4.12
N GLY A 398 15.89 0.61 -4.13
CA GLY A 398 16.19 1.53 -5.24
C GLY A 398 16.37 0.85 -6.60
N PRO A 399 17.23 -0.19 -6.73
CA PRO A 399 17.39 -0.93 -8.00
C PRO A 399 16.08 -1.54 -8.50
N ILE A 400 15.23 -2.08 -7.60
CA ILE A 400 13.93 -2.65 -7.96
C ILE A 400 12.98 -1.54 -8.45
N ALA A 401 12.96 -0.39 -7.75
CA ALA A 401 12.19 0.78 -8.16
C ALA A 401 12.62 1.31 -9.54
N SER A 402 13.95 1.40 -9.78
CA SER A 402 14.48 1.78 -11.09
C SER A 402 14.10 0.78 -12.18
N ALA A 403 14.17 -0.53 -11.89
CA ALA A 403 13.75 -1.58 -12.81
C ALA A 403 12.24 -1.52 -13.13
N PHE A 404 11.41 -1.19 -12.14
CA PHE A 404 9.97 -0.97 -12.35
C PHE A 404 9.74 0.18 -13.34
N LEU A 405 10.30 1.35 -13.09
CA LEU A 405 10.14 2.53 -13.95
C LEU A 405 10.64 2.31 -15.38
N ARG A 406 11.66 1.47 -15.59
CA ARG A 406 12.19 1.15 -16.94
C ARG A 406 11.32 0.16 -17.72
N LYS A 407 10.35 -0.50 -17.07
CA LYS A 407 9.47 -1.50 -17.69
C LYS A 407 8.09 -0.94 -18.04
N LEU A 408 7.82 0.32 -17.69
CA LEU A 408 6.63 1.09 -18.06
C LEU A 408 6.77 1.67 -19.47
#